data_bfe5b5761aed51ccd00c6653e0d7bdd4
#
_entry.id   bfe5b5761aed51ccd00c6653e0d7bdd4
#
_cell.length_a   1.000
_cell.length_b   1.000
_cell.length_c   1.000
_cell.angle_alpha   90.00
_cell.angle_beta   90.00
_cell.angle_gamma   90.00
#
_symmetry.space_group_name_H-M   'P 1'
#
loop_
_entity.id
_entity.type
_entity.pdbx_description
1 polymer ?
#
loop_
_entity_poly.entity_id
_entity_poly.type
_entity_poly.pdbx_seq_one_letter_code
_entity_poly.pdbx_strand_id
1 'polypeptide(L)'
;YGYSNRYFAEFSFRVDGSNNFHPDHRWGFFPSVSTAWVISNEPFFKNWKQNVLSNAKLRLSTGLLGNDGLAGAYSYLKTYTETTNNGYNIGGNFRPGMIMTSNPNINLTWGKTRDYNVAADLGFWQGRIGVTFEYFLRYETDKITSAPDYLYPPSTGVDGNMPSQNFSKLKTWGWDLSLTHRNTIGKFKYNVGVTLSKSDDKYLDFGDESAQIPNMRRKGRSSLVWTMYEADGLFKSQEEISSYGVDQDGQNNTTLAPGDIKYVDQNGDNKIDANDRIYVKNSSHPDMDLGVRINLSYKGFFVNALFQGEF
;
A
#
# COMPACT_ATOMS: atom_id res chain seq x y z
N TYR A 1 -16.79 22.32 -16.35
CA TYR A 1 -17.76 22.53 -17.40
C TYR A 1 -18.95 21.58 -17.22
N GLY A 2 -20.17 22.11 -17.32
CA GLY A 2 -21.40 21.33 -17.28
C GLY A 2 -22.28 21.68 -18.47
N TYR A 3 -22.83 20.66 -19.16
CA TYR A 3 -23.73 20.84 -20.29
C TYR A 3 -25.08 20.16 -20.04
N SER A 4 -26.16 20.93 -20.11
CA SER A 4 -27.56 20.48 -19.98
C SER A 4 -27.84 19.61 -18.76
N ASN A 5 -27.11 19.73 -17.67
CA ASN A 5 -27.15 18.87 -16.49
C ASN A 5 -27.01 17.36 -16.83
N ARG A 6 -26.36 17.02 -17.96
CA ARG A 6 -26.15 15.66 -18.45
C ARG A 6 -24.66 15.29 -18.46
N TYR A 7 -23.83 16.20 -18.96
CA TYR A 7 -22.41 15.97 -19.13
C TYR A 7 -21.63 16.94 -18.26
N PHE A 8 -20.68 16.42 -17.53
CA PHE A 8 -19.79 17.22 -16.70
C PHE A 8 -18.34 16.81 -17.00
N ALA A 9 -17.48 17.80 -17.09
CA ALA A 9 -16.05 17.61 -17.22
C ALA A 9 -15.33 18.60 -16.32
N GLU A 10 -14.33 18.12 -15.60
CA GLU A 10 -13.47 18.91 -14.75
C GLU A 10 -12.02 18.60 -15.09
N PHE A 11 -11.22 19.63 -15.17
CA PHE A 11 -9.77 19.54 -15.26
C PHE A 11 -9.18 20.35 -14.13
N SER A 12 -8.24 19.78 -13.40
CA SER A 12 -7.47 20.46 -12.37
C SER A 12 -6.01 20.09 -12.46
N PHE A 13 -5.14 20.93 -11.94
CA PHE A 13 -3.72 20.63 -11.82
C PHE A 13 -3.11 21.34 -10.62
N ARG A 14 -2.02 20.74 -10.12
CA ARG A 14 -1.16 21.38 -9.13
C ARG A 14 0.27 21.40 -9.63
N VAL A 15 1.02 22.40 -9.19
CA VAL A 15 2.47 22.47 -9.33
C VAL A 15 3.03 22.56 -7.92
N ASP A 16 3.71 21.53 -7.48
CA ASP A 16 4.25 21.43 -6.12
C ASP A 16 5.79 21.44 -6.17
N GLY A 17 6.43 22.09 -5.20
CA GLY A 17 7.87 22.10 -5.04
C GLY A 17 8.28 21.52 -3.69
N SER A 18 9.27 20.63 -3.67
CA SER A 18 9.81 20.05 -2.44
C SER A 18 11.30 20.33 -2.28
N ASN A 19 11.71 20.75 -1.09
CA ASN A 19 13.12 20.93 -0.72
C ASN A 19 13.84 19.62 -0.42
N ASN A 20 13.14 18.50 -0.42
CA ASN A 20 13.74 17.16 -0.31
C ASN A 20 14.58 16.81 -1.54
N PHE A 21 14.29 17.46 -2.69
CA PHE A 21 14.95 17.21 -3.98
C PHE A 21 15.89 18.33 -4.38
N HIS A 22 16.87 17.98 -5.23
CA HIS A 22 17.75 18.95 -5.86
C HIS A 22 16.94 20.03 -6.61
N PRO A 23 17.39 21.29 -6.67
CA PRO A 23 16.69 22.39 -7.37
C PRO A 23 16.17 22.03 -8.77
N ASP A 24 16.94 21.23 -9.53
CA ASP A 24 16.56 20.82 -10.90
C ASP A 24 15.45 19.79 -10.95
N HIS A 25 15.14 19.10 -9.84
CA HIS A 25 14.16 18.01 -9.75
C HIS A 25 13.04 18.26 -8.72
N ARG A 26 13.01 19.46 -8.10
CA ARG A 26 12.09 19.78 -7.02
C ARG A 26 10.64 20.02 -7.42
N TRP A 27 10.41 20.43 -8.68
CA TRP A 27 9.08 20.80 -9.14
C TRP A 27 8.37 19.62 -9.79
N GLY A 28 7.15 19.35 -9.37
CA GLY A 28 6.27 18.34 -9.92
C GLY A 28 4.99 18.96 -10.49
N PHE A 29 4.50 18.44 -11.62
CA PHE A 29 3.22 18.82 -12.23
C PHE A 29 2.24 17.65 -12.13
N PHE A 30 1.08 17.90 -11.51
CA PHE A 30 0.12 16.86 -11.13
C PHE A 30 -1.28 17.22 -11.67
N PRO A 31 -1.59 16.83 -12.91
CA PRO A 31 -2.90 17.04 -13.52
C PRO A 31 -3.90 15.96 -13.10
N SER A 32 -5.19 16.35 -13.11
CA SER A 32 -6.30 15.42 -12.99
C SER A 32 -7.47 15.80 -13.90
N VAL A 33 -8.20 14.80 -14.37
CA VAL A 33 -9.39 14.95 -15.21
C VAL A 33 -10.49 14.07 -14.64
N SER A 34 -11.69 14.63 -14.54
CA SER A 34 -12.88 13.85 -14.24
C SER A 34 -14.01 14.16 -15.21
N THR A 35 -14.82 13.14 -15.50
CA THR A 35 -16.02 13.30 -16.33
C THR A 35 -17.17 12.55 -15.67
N ALA A 36 -18.38 13.09 -15.89
CA ALA A 36 -19.61 12.43 -15.47
C ALA A 36 -20.69 12.57 -16.51
N TRP A 37 -21.44 11.47 -16.68
CA TRP A 37 -22.62 11.44 -17.54
C TRP A 37 -23.85 11.05 -16.72
N VAL A 38 -24.81 11.98 -16.65
CA VAL A 38 -26.11 11.74 -15.98
C VAL A 38 -27.07 11.17 -17.00
N ILE A 39 -27.05 9.86 -17.16
CA ILE A 39 -27.85 9.09 -18.14
C ILE A 39 -29.34 9.31 -17.90
N SER A 40 -29.76 9.42 -16.64
CA SER A 40 -31.15 9.65 -16.27
C SER A 40 -31.71 10.98 -16.79
N ASN A 41 -30.87 11.94 -17.19
CA ASN A 41 -31.29 13.21 -17.74
C ASN A 41 -31.39 13.20 -19.28
N GLU A 42 -31.05 12.07 -19.93
CA GLU A 42 -31.14 11.93 -21.38
C GLU A 42 -32.61 11.80 -21.86
N PRO A 43 -32.94 12.34 -23.04
CA PRO A 43 -34.29 12.25 -23.58
C PRO A 43 -34.77 10.81 -23.77
N PHE A 44 -33.92 9.89 -24.19
CA PHE A 44 -34.25 8.48 -24.38
C PHE A 44 -34.57 7.78 -23.04
N PHE A 45 -33.93 8.21 -21.93
CA PHE A 45 -34.16 7.64 -20.63
C PHE A 45 -35.51 8.04 -20.05
N LYS A 46 -36.02 9.25 -20.34
CA LYS A 46 -37.31 9.75 -19.88
C LYS A 46 -38.46 8.88 -20.32
N ASN A 47 -38.28 8.18 -21.45
CA ASN A 47 -39.32 7.28 -22.00
C ASN A 47 -39.20 5.86 -21.40
N TRP A 48 -38.15 5.58 -20.61
CA TRP A 48 -37.87 4.26 -20.06
C TRP A 48 -38.16 4.27 -18.55
N LYS A 49 -39.19 3.53 -18.14
CA LYS A 49 -39.60 3.15 -16.76
C LYS A 49 -38.94 3.96 -15.61
N GLN A 50 -39.02 5.27 -15.60
CA GLN A 50 -38.54 6.15 -14.52
C GLN A 50 -39.07 5.77 -13.12
N ASN A 51 -40.13 4.99 -13.06
CA ASN A 51 -40.71 4.50 -11.80
C ASN A 51 -39.80 3.50 -11.09
N VAL A 52 -38.93 2.80 -11.79
CA VAL A 52 -38.01 1.83 -11.20
C VAL A 52 -36.61 2.44 -11.07
N LEU A 53 -35.96 2.78 -12.17
CA LEU A 53 -34.64 3.43 -12.18
C LEU A 53 -34.83 4.95 -12.34
N SER A 54 -34.69 5.68 -11.26
CA SER A 54 -34.94 7.12 -11.18
C SER A 54 -33.70 7.99 -11.35
N ASN A 55 -32.54 7.42 -11.11
CA ASN A 55 -31.25 8.09 -11.31
C ASN A 55 -30.22 7.10 -11.83
N ALA A 56 -29.47 7.52 -12.84
CA ALA A 56 -28.31 6.78 -13.35
C ALA A 56 -27.22 7.76 -13.77
N LYS A 57 -26.03 7.63 -13.16
CA LYS A 57 -24.88 8.48 -13.43
C LYS A 57 -23.64 7.59 -13.52
N LEU A 58 -22.83 7.81 -14.55
CA LEU A 58 -21.50 7.25 -14.69
C LEU A 58 -20.46 8.33 -14.40
N ARG A 59 -19.37 7.94 -13.74
CA ARG A 59 -18.24 8.80 -13.43
C ARG A 59 -16.95 8.12 -13.87
N LEU A 60 -16.06 8.88 -14.46
CA LEU A 60 -14.71 8.47 -14.82
C LEU A 60 -13.75 9.52 -14.30
N SER A 61 -12.67 9.11 -13.67
CA SER A 61 -11.60 10.03 -13.30
C SER A 61 -10.23 9.40 -13.43
N THR A 62 -9.25 10.23 -13.72
CA THR A 62 -7.85 9.88 -13.69
C THR A 62 -7.04 11.08 -13.23
N GLY A 63 -5.98 10.82 -12.47
CA GLY A 63 -5.11 11.85 -11.96
C GLY A 63 -3.70 11.35 -11.71
N LEU A 64 -2.78 12.29 -11.68
CA LEU A 64 -1.41 12.07 -11.26
C LEU A 64 -1.17 12.79 -9.94
N LEU A 65 -0.61 12.08 -8.96
CA LEU A 65 -0.24 12.58 -7.64
C LEU A 65 1.27 12.42 -7.46
N GLY A 66 1.90 13.39 -6.80
CA GLY A 66 3.30 13.32 -6.37
C GLY A 66 3.42 12.90 -4.92
N ASN A 67 4.45 12.14 -4.63
CA ASN A 67 4.80 11.73 -3.27
C ASN A 67 6.30 11.97 -3.05
N ASP A 68 6.65 12.80 -2.05
CA ASP A 68 8.01 13.08 -1.60
C ASP A 68 8.29 12.55 -0.18
N GLY A 69 7.29 11.94 0.47
CA GLY A 69 7.31 11.60 1.90
C GLY A 69 8.35 10.55 2.30
N LEU A 70 8.93 9.82 1.34
CA LEU A 70 10.01 8.86 1.58
C LEU A 70 11.41 9.45 1.27
N ALA A 71 11.49 10.67 0.75
CA ALA A 71 12.73 11.41 0.62
C ALA A 71 13.04 12.11 1.93
N GLY A 72 14.19 11.89 2.49
CA GLY A 72 14.67 12.67 3.63
C GLY A 72 14.87 14.14 3.25
N ALA A 73 14.75 15.06 4.23
CA ALA A 73 15.01 16.48 3.99
C ALA A 73 16.43 16.66 3.44
N TYR A 74 16.53 17.42 2.34
CA TYR A 74 17.81 17.69 1.67
C TYR A 74 18.62 16.43 1.31
N SER A 75 17.94 15.36 0.89
CA SER A 75 18.54 14.05 0.58
C SER A 75 19.56 14.07 -0.55
N TYR A 76 19.68 15.17 -1.26
CA TYR A 76 20.69 15.42 -2.29
C TYR A 76 22.01 16.00 -1.74
N LEU A 77 22.08 16.31 -0.43
CA LEU A 77 23.30 16.84 0.20
C LEU A 77 24.11 15.72 0.86
N LYS A 78 25.44 15.80 0.72
CA LYS A 78 26.35 14.99 1.52
C LYS A 78 26.37 15.52 2.94
N THR A 79 26.11 14.66 3.91
CA THR A 79 26.18 15.01 5.32
C THR A 79 27.29 14.22 6.00
N TYR A 80 27.95 14.86 6.95
CA TYR A 80 29.01 14.28 7.75
C TYR A 80 28.70 14.49 9.22
N THR A 81 29.07 13.52 10.05
CA THR A 81 28.97 13.65 11.50
C THR A 81 30.32 13.31 12.14
N GLU A 82 30.58 13.95 13.27
CA GLU A 82 31.71 13.62 14.12
C GLU A 82 31.44 12.28 14.81
N THR A 83 32.43 11.42 14.88
CA THR A 83 32.32 10.12 15.53
C THR A 83 33.40 9.97 16.61
N THR A 84 32.97 9.52 17.79
CA THR A 84 33.84 9.20 18.91
C THR A 84 34.47 7.83 18.80
N ASN A 85 33.96 6.95 17.90
CA ASN A 85 34.44 5.58 17.74
C ASN A 85 35.54 5.45 16.65
N ASN A 86 35.54 6.34 15.67
CA ASN A 86 36.47 6.34 14.54
C ASN A 86 37.24 7.66 14.56
N GLY A 87 38.42 7.67 15.08
CA GLY A 87 39.26 8.85 15.18
C GLY A 87 40.73 8.49 15.20
N TYR A 88 41.58 9.49 15.46
CA TYR A 88 43.01 9.35 15.47
C TYR A 88 43.57 9.76 16.83
N ASN A 89 44.62 9.05 17.29
CA ASN A 89 45.44 9.47 18.41
C ASN A 89 46.61 10.31 17.91
N ILE A 90 46.63 11.58 18.28
CA ILE A 90 47.70 12.51 17.93
C ILE A 90 48.33 13.04 19.23
N GLY A 91 49.61 12.72 19.47
CA GLY A 91 50.33 13.16 20.68
C GLY A 91 49.69 12.65 21.99
N GLY A 92 49.09 11.43 21.98
CA GLY A 92 48.42 10.83 23.14
C GLY A 92 46.95 11.31 23.39
N ASN A 93 46.46 12.24 22.56
CA ASN A 93 45.08 12.72 22.65
C ASN A 93 44.25 12.14 21.51
N PHE A 94 43.06 11.58 21.84
CA PHE A 94 42.10 11.14 20.86
C PHE A 94 41.46 12.36 20.17
N ARG A 95 41.40 12.31 18.85
CA ARG A 95 40.72 13.27 17.98
C ARG A 95 39.60 12.56 17.24
N PRO A 96 38.35 12.99 17.43
CA PRO A 96 37.23 12.40 16.69
C PRO A 96 37.41 12.52 15.18
N GLY A 97 36.99 11.50 14.46
CA GLY A 97 36.95 11.52 13.00
C GLY A 97 35.60 12.04 12.48
N MET A 98 35.55 12.32 11.19
CA MET A 98 34.34 12.64 10.47
C MET A 98 33.95 11.45 9.59
N ILE A 99 32.73 10.99 9.69
CA ILE A 99 32.16 9.96 8.80
C ILE A 99 31.02 10.53 7.97
N MET A 100 30.89 10.05 6.75
CA MET A 100 29.74 10.38 5.90
C MET A 100 28.51 9.61 6.41
N THR A 101 27.42 10.33 6.68
CA THR A 101 26.19 9.75 7.24
C THR A 101 25.13 9.46 6.19
N SER A 102 25.27 10.00 4.98
CA SER A 102 24.33 9.73 3.88
C SER A 102 25.04 9.70 2.54
N ASN A 103 24.64 8.78 1.68
CA ASN A 103 25.00 8.79 0.27
C ASN A 103 23.88 9.52 -0.49
N PRO A 104 24.12 10.74 -0.99
CA PRO A 104 23.10 11.52 -1.65
C PRO A 104 22.79 11.00 -3.05
N ASN A 105 21.54 11.18 -3.48
CA ASN A 105 21.14 10.99 -4.87
C ASN A 105 20.61 12.32 -5.42
N ILE A 106 21.40 13.00 -6.22
CA ILE A 106 21.02 14.29 -6.84
C ILE A 106 19.91 14.16 -7.87
N ASN A 107 19.67 12.95 -8.39
CA ASN A 107 18.63 12.65 -9.38
C ASN A 107 17.31 12.22 -8.75
N LEU A 108 17.23 12.19 -7.40
CA LEU A 108 16.02 11.84 -6.69
C LEU A 108 14.92 12.86 -7.01
N THR A 109 13.73 12.35 -7.33
CA THR A 109 12.57 13.15 -7.68
C THR A 109 11.29 12.55 -7.12
N TRP A 110 10.14 13.16 -7.45
CA TRP A 110 8.83 12.75 -7.00
C TRP A 110 8.51 11.30 -7.35
N GLY A 111 8.10 10.52 -6.36
CA GLY A 111 7.33 9.31 -6.60
C GLY A 111 5.98 9.70 -7.22
N LYS A 112 5.48 8.89 -8.15
CA LYS A 112 4.26 9.19 -8.90
C LYS A 112 3.19 8.15 -8.64
N THR A 113 1.98 8.62 -8.36
CA THR A 113 0.79 7.77 -8.23
C THR A 113 -0.21 8.19 -9.30
N ARG A 114 -0.57 7.25 -10.17
CA ARG A 114 -1.60 7.43 -11.18
C ARG A 114 -2.83 6.62 -10.82
N ASP A 115 -3.94 7.32 -10.60
CA ASP A 115 -5.24 6.72 -10.29
C ASP A 115 -6.15 6.72 -11.52
N TYR A 116 -6.93 5.63 -11.66
CA TYR A 116 -8.04 5.49 -12.61
C TYR A 116 -9.25 4.98 -11.84
N ASN A 117 -10.36 5.71 -11.93
CA ASN A 117 -11.59 5.35 -11.26
C ASN A 117 -12.75 5.31 -12.25
N VAL A 118 -13.58 4.29 -12.12
CA VAL A 118 -14.84 4.14 -12.86
C VAL A 118 -15.93 3.88 -11.84
N ALA A 119 -16.99 4.69 -11.85
CA ALA A 119 -18.08 4.56 -10.88
C ALA A 119 -19.44 4.70 -11.53
N ALA A 120 -20.42 4.00 -10.95
CA ALA A 120 -21.82 4.10 -11.30
C ALA A 120 -22.67 4.42 -10.07
N ASP A 121 -23.49 5.46 -10.16
CA ASP A 121 -24.46 5.86 -9.14
C ASP A 121 -25.86 5.58 -9.69
N LEU A 122 -26.60 4.65 -9.05
CA LEU A 122 -27.94 4.25 -9.44
C LEU A 122 -28.93 4.55 -8.32
N GLY A 123 -30.07 5.10 -8.67
CA GLY A 123 -31.18 5.35 -7.74
C GLY A 123 -32.45 4.70 -8.22
N PHE A 124 -33.08 3.91 -7.36
CA PHE A 124 -34.31 3.20 -7.69
C PHE A 124 -35.48 3.71 -6.85
N TRP A 125 -36.69 3.62 -7.42
CA TRP A 125 -37.95 4.00 -6.76
C TRP A 125 -37.91 5.39 -6.11
N GLN A 126 -37.56 6.38 -6.92
CA GLN A 126 -37.43 7.78 -6.49
C GLN A 126 -36.37 7.97 -5.37
N GLY A 127 -35.30 7.18 -5.44
CA GLY A 127 -34.17 7.23 -4.51
C GLY A 127 -34.43 6.52 -3.17
N ARG A 128 -35.43 5.63 -3.10
CA ARG A 128 -35.61 4.74 -1.93
C ARG A 128 -34.44 3.77 -1.80
N ILE A 129 -33.95 3.24 -2.92
CA ILE A 129 -32.74 2.44 -2.97
C ILE A 129 -31.69 3.21 -3.76
N GLY A 130 -30.52 3.36 -3.17
CA GLY A 130 -29.31 3.89 -3.81
C GLY A 130 -28.25 2.81 -3.89
N VAL A 131 -27.57 2.74 -5.03
CA VAL A 131 -26.44 1.85 -5.27
C VAL A 131 -25.31 2.70 -5.84
N THR A 132 -24.16 2.70 -5.20
CA THR A 132 -22.93 3.24 -5.77
C THR A 132 -21.92 2.12 -5.86
N PHE A 133 -21.40 1.89 -7.04
CA PHE A 133 -20.29 0.97 -7.27
C PHE A 133 -19.14 1.73 -7.89
N GLU A 134 -17.95 1.55 -7.35
CA GLU A 134 -16.70 2.14 -7.84
C GLU A 134 -15.65 1.06 -7.98
N TYR A 135 -14.94 1.06 -9.10
CA TYR A 135 -13.74 0.27 -9.32
C TYR A 135 -12.58 1.22 -9.52
N PHE A 136 -11.48 0.97 -8.82
CA PHE A 136 -10.27 1.78 -8.90
C PHE A 136 -9.05 0.94 -9.27
N LEU A 137 -8.13 1.61 -9.94
CA LEU A 137 -6.84 1.06 -10.33
C LEU A 137 -5.77 2.13 -10.12
N ARG A 138 -4.80 1.82 -9.29
CA ARG A 138 -3.70 2.71 -8.92
C ARG A 138 -2.38 2.12 -9.33
N TYR A 139 -1.54 2.93 -9.96
CA TYR A 139 -0.16 2.61 -10.26
C TYR A 139 0.76 3.59 -9.54
N GLU A 140 1.53 3.09 -8.59
CA GLU A 140 2.64 3.82 -8.00
C GLU A 140 3.89 3.49 -8.82
N THR A 141 4.53 4.51 -9.39
CA THR A 141 5.77 4.39 -10.16
C THR A 141 6.81 5.33 -9.57
N ASP A 142 8.07 5.07 -9.87
CA ASP A 142 9.17 5.89 -9.36
C ASP A 142 9.13 6.01 -7.81
N LYS A 143 8.61 5.00 -7.13
CA LYS A 143 8.47 5.00 -5.67
C LYS A 143 9.85 5.07 -5.05
N ILE A 144 10.03 6.01 -4.12
CA ILE A 144 11.31 6.24 -3.45
C ILE A 144 11.56 5.10 -2.46
N THR A 145 12.64 4.38 -2.66
CA THR A 145 13.08 3.30 -1.77
C THR A 145 14.61 3.34 -1.65
N SER A 146 15.16 2.74 -0.59
CA SER A 146 16.59 2.51 -0.52
C SER A 146 17.02 1.55 -1.63
N ALA A 147 18.14 1.82 -2.26
CA ALA A 147 18.71 0.91 -3.26
C ALA A 147 19.01 -0.45 -2.61
N PRO A 148 18.72 -1.57 -3.29
CA PRO A 148 19.16 -2.87 -2.82
C PRO A 148 20.69 -2.98 -2.77
N ASP A 149 21.22 -3.70 -1.76
CA ASP A 149 22.66 -3.83 -1.51
C ASP A 149 23.45 -4.38 -2.71
N TYR A 150 22.84 -5.27 -3.49
CA TYR A 150 23.51 -5.87 -4.65
C TYR A 150 23.74 -4.92 -5.83
N LEU A 151 23.10 -3.73 -5.84
CA LEU A 151 23.35 -2.71 -6.87
C LEU A 151 24.68 -2.01 -6.67
N TYR A 152 25.24 -2.07 -5.47
CA TYR A 152 26.49 -1.42 -5.12
C TYR A 152 27.46 -2.45 -4.52
N PRO A 153 28.44 -2.94 -5.28
CA PRO A 153 29.45 -3.84 -4.74
C PRO A 153 30.16 -3.23 -3.53
N PRO A 154 30.54 -4.01 -2.52
CA PRO A 154 31.26 -3.52 -1.32
C PRO A 154 32.50 -2.66 -1.63
N SER A 155 33.13 -2.90 -2.78
CA SER A 155 34.30 -2.12 -3.25
C SER A 155 33.96 -0.64 -3.55
N THR A 156 32.69 -0.26 -3.65
CA THR A 156 32.25 1.14 -3.82
C THR A 156 32.32 1.94 -2.54
N GLY A 157 32.44 1.28 -1.38
CA GLY A 157 32.43 1.91 -0.05
C GLY A 157 31.05 2.43 0.37
N VAL A 158 29.96 2.03 -0.32
CA VAL A 158 28.57 2.45 -0.04
C VAL A 158 27.89 1.50 0.95
N ASP A 159 28.60 0.46 1.38
CA ASP A 159 28.10 -0.60 2.23
C ASP A 159 27.37 -0.08 3.49
N GLY A 160 26.14 -0.59 3.71
CA GLY A 160 25.30 -0.23 4.86
C GLY A 160 24.64 1.16 4.78
N ASN A 161 24.90 1.97 3.75
CA ASN A 161 24.35 3.34 3.65
C ASN A 161 23.85 3.65 2.23
N MET A 162 22.91 2.81 1.76
CA MET A 162 22.40 2.84 0.39
C MET A 162 21.62 4.12 0.09
N PRO A 163 21.88 4.80 -1.05
CA PRO A 163 21.14 5.98 -1.45
C PRO A 163 19.69 5.63 -1.79
N SER A 164 18.78 6.55 -1.49
CA SER A 164 17.41 6.45 -1.95
C SER A 164 17.32 6.60 -3.47
N GLN A 165 16.45 5.83 -4.11
CA GLN A 165 16.25 5.83 -5.57
C GLN A 165 14.77 5.77 -5.93
N ASN A 166 14.43 6.28 -7.13
CA ASN A 166 13.09 6.19 -7.71
C ASN A 166 13.01 4.96 -8.62
N PHE A 167 12.63 3.79 -8.12
CA PHE A 167 12.58 2.62 -8.99
C PHE A 167 11.47 1.62 -8.72
N SER A 168 10.94 1.55 -7.50
CA SER A 168 9.90 0.57 -7.16
C SER A 168 8.56 0.92 -7.82
N LYS A 169 7.83 -0.11 -8.24
CA LYS A 169 6.49 0.00 -8.86
C LYS A 169 5.52 -0.91 -8.14
N LEU A 170 4.39 -0.32 -7.73
CA LEU A 170 3.30 -1.02 -7.07
C LEU A 170 2.02 -0.79 -7.86
N LYS A 171 1.21 -1.83 -7.99
CA LYS A 171 -0.14 -1.76 -8.53
C LYS A 171 -1.11 -2.10 -7.41
N THR A 172 -2.13 -1.25 -7.21
CA THR A 172 -3.24 -1.50 -6.28
C THR A 172 -4.53 -1.45 -7.09
N TRP A 173 -5.48 -2.34 -6.81
CA TRP A 173 -6.80 -2.34 -7.44
C TRP A 173 -7.84 -2.77 -6.43
N GLY A 174 -9.06 -2.36 -6.65
CA GLY A 174 -10.14 -2.71 -5.74
C GLY A 174 -11.49 -2.19 -6.22
N TRP A 175 -12.48 -2.43 -5.40
CA TRP A 175 -13.83 -1.93 -5.63
C TRP A 175 -14.49 -1.56 -4.32
N ASP A 176 -15.40 -0.58 -4.41
CA ASP A 176 -16.26 -0.12 -3.34
C ASP A 176 -17.72 -0.26 -3.77
N LEU A 177 -18.55 -0.83 -2.91
CA LEU A 177 -19.98 -0.93 -3.08
C LEU A 177 -20.69 -0.26 -1.91
N SER A 178 -21.56 0.67 -2.20
CA SER A 178 -22.47 1.28 -1.22
C SER A 178 -23.90 1.02 -1.61
N LEU A 179 -24.65 0.42 -0.71
CA LEU A 179 -26.08 0.18 -0.84
C LEU A 179 -26.82 1.00 0.23
N THR A 180 -27.84 1.72 -0.17
CA THR A 180 -28.67 2.48 0.77
C THR A 180 -30.14 2.18 0.55
N HIS A 181 -30.89 2.00 1.63
CA HIS A 181 -32.33 1.89 1.58
C HIS A 181 -32.94 2.86 2.57
N ARG A 182 -33.79 3.75 2.07
CA ARG A 182 -34.50 4.74 2.89
C ARG A 182 -36.01 4.71 2.59
N ASN A 183 -36.81 4.79 3.64
CA ASN A 183 -38.23 4.89 3.46
C ASN A 183 -38.90 5.63 4.64
N THR A 184 -40.13 6.04 4.43
CA THR A 184 -40.98 6.65 5.46
C THR A 184 -42.34 5.91 5.47
N ILE A 185 -42.70 5.35 6.62
CA ILE A 185 -43.95 4.63 6.84
C ILE A 185 -44.70 5.36 7.96
N GLY A 186 -45.67 6.16 7.57
CA GLY A 186 -46.35 7.04 8.53
C GLY A 186 -45.36 8.02 9.21
N LYS A 187 -45.21 7.91 10.54
CA LYS A 187 -44.30 8.72 11.32
C LYS A 187 -42.93 8.07 11.54
N PHE A 188 -42.75 6.82 11.06
CA PHE A 188 -41.49 6.10 11.15
C PHE A 188 -40.66 6.34 9.90
N LYS A 189 -39.41 6.79 10.09
CA LYS A 189 -38.44 6.99 9.02
C LYS A 189 -37.23 6.14 9.30
N TYR A 190 -36.69 5.51 8.29
CA TYR A 190 -35.42 4.76 8.40
C TYR A 190 -34.52 4.98 7.20
N ASN A 191 -33.25 4.85 7.43
CA ASN A 191 -32.19 4.81 6.43
C ASN A 191 -31.16 3.77 6.86
N VAL A 192 -31.04 2.72 6.07
CA VAL A 192 -30.04 1.65 6.26
C VAL A 192 -29.03 1.76 5.12
N GLY A 193 -27.76 1.77 5.47
CA GLY A 193 -26.66 1.78 4.52
C GLY A 193 -25.73 0.59 4.79
N VAL A 194 -25.30 -0.05 3.71
CA VAL A 194 -24.27 -1.10 3.74
C VAL A 194 -23.14 -0.66 2.82
N THR A 195 -21.92 -0.70 3.30
CA THR A 195 -20.71 -0.47 2.51
C THR A 195 -19.85 -1.71 2.54
N LEU A 196 -19.34 -2.09 1.39
CA LEU A 196 -18.38 -3.17 1.20
C LEU A 196 -17.23 -2.63 0.38
N SER A 197 -16.00 -2.86 0.82
CA SER A 197 -14.80 -2.53 0.07
C SER A 197 -13.83 -3.70 0.06
N LYS A 198 -13.14 -3.85 -1.07
CA LYS A 198 -12.06 -4.81 -1.23
C LYS A 198 -10.94 -4.18 -2.02
N SER A 199 -9.72 -4.34 -1.53
CA SER A 199 -8.53 -3.93 -2.25
C SER A 199 -7.46 -5.00 -2.20
N ASP A 200 -6.62 -5.02 -3.23
CA ASP A 200 -5.47 -5.90 -3.35
C ASP A 200 -4.32 -5.13 -4.02
N ASP A 201 -3.11 -5.55 -3.79
CA ASP A 201 -1.92 -4.91 -4.36
C ASP A 201 -0.87 -5.92 -4.80
N LYS A 202 0.05 -5.49 -5.63
CA LYS A 202 1.27 -6.25 -5.94
C LYS A 202 2.41 -5.37 -6.44
N TYR A 203 3.61 -5.72 -6.07
CA TYR A 203 4.80 -5.15 -6.69
C TYR A 203 4.92 -5.61 -8.15
N LEU A 204 4.97 -4.64 -9.06
CA LEU A 204 5.30 -4.89 -10.47
C LEU A 204 6.81 -4.94 -10.66
N ASP A 205 7.53 -4.17 -9.83
CA ASP A 205 8.97 -4.09 -9.83
C ASP A 205 9.44 -3.65 -8.45
N PHE A 206 10.46 -4.30 -7.93
CA PHE A 206 11.07 -3.94 -6.64
C PHE A 206 12.60 -3.89 -6.72
N GLY A 207 13.18 -4.23 -7.88
CA GLY A 207 14.62 -4.30 -8.08
C GLY A 207 15.29 -5.48 -7.37
N ASP A 208 14.53 -6.50 -6.99
CA ASP A 208 15.03 -7.68 -6.27
C ASP A 208 15.15 -8.94 -7.14
N GLU A 209 15.18 -8.78 -8.46
CA GLU A 209 15.24 -9.90 -9.41
C GLU A 209 16.54 -10.71 -9.30
N SER A 210 17.63 -10.06 -8.91
CA SER A 210 18.93 -10.67 -8.67
C SER A 210 19.15 -11.12 -7.23
N ALA A 211 18.14 -10.99 -6.35
CA ALA A 211 18.23 -11.49 -4.98
C ALA A 211 18.60 -12.98 -4.98
N GLN A 212 19.60 -13.34 -4.19
CA GLN A 212 20.17 -14.71 -4.13
C GLN A 212 19.12 -15.75 -3.75
N ILE A 213 18.08 -15.32 -2.98
CA ILE A 213 17.04 -16.20 -2.48
C ILE A 213 15.72 -15.88 -3.17
N PRO A 214 15.28 -16.73 -4.12
CA PRO A 214 14.07 -16.52 -4.90
C PRO A 214 12.81 -16.35 -4.02
N ASN A 215 12.75 -17.03 -2.87
CA ASN A 215 11.62 -16.97 -1.94
C ASN A 215 11.45 -15.60 -1.30
N MET A 216 12.50 -14.79 -1.21
CA MET A 216 12.47 -13.45 -0.64
C MET A 216 12.18 -12.33 -1.67
N ARG A 217 11.95 -12.68 -2.93
CA ARG A 217 11.61 -11.69 -3.97
C ARG A 217 10.22 -11.11 -3.74
N ARG A 218 10.12 -9.79 -3.76
CA ARG A 218 8.86 -9.05 -3.58
C ARG A 218 8.09 -8.87 -4.88
N LYS A 219 8.75 -8.90 -6.02
CA LYS A 219 8.10 -8.77 -7.33
C LYS A 219 6.99 -9.81 -7.50
N GLY A 220 5.79 -9.35 -7.87
CA GLY A 220 4.60 -10.19 -8.03
C GLY A 220 3.83 -10.48 -6.73
N ARG A 221 4.33 -10.05 -5.58
CA ARG A 221 3.69 -10.25 -4.27
C ARG A 221 3.05 -8.96 -3.77
N SER A 222 2.08 -9.08 -2.85
CA SER A 222 1.51 -7.93 -2.16
C SER A 222 2.54 -7.26 -1.25
N SER A 223 2.38 -5.96 -1.02
CA SER A 223 3.18 -5.20 -0.07
C SER A 223 2.83 -5.50 1.39
N LEU A 224 1.69 -6.13 1.62
CA LEU A 224 1.08 -6.38 2.94
C LEU A 224 1.22 -7.84 3.41
N VAL A 225 2.12 -8.61 2.82
CA VAL A 225 2.35 -10.01 3.20
C VAL A 225 3.33 -10.15 4.36
N TRP A 226 3.08 -11.14 5.20
CA TRP A 226 4.01 -11.52 6.26
C TRP A 226 5.17 -12.34 5.71
N THR A 227 6.35 -12.16 6.29
CA THR A 227 7.48 -13.07 6.11
C THR A 227 7.67 -13.88 7.39
N MET A 228 7.62 -15.21 7.28
CA MET A 228 7.67 -16.13 8.40
C MET A 228 8.52 -17.35 8.06
N TYR A 229 8.94 -18.08 9.08
CA TYR A 229 9.50 -19.42 8.92
C TYR A 229 8.37 -20.43 8.71
N GLU A 230 8.57 -21.39 7.81
CA GLU A 230 7.65 -22.51 7.61
C GLU A 230 7.92 -23.59 8.66
N ALA A 231 6.86 -24.03 9.35
CA ALA A 231 6.96 -25.06 10.38
C ALA A 231 6.78 -26.46 9.76
N ASP A 232 7.68 -27.41 10.08
CA ASP A 232 7.61 -28.83 9.75
C ASP A 232 7.19 -29.67 10.98
N GLY A 233 6.33 -29.13 11.83
CA GLY A 233 5.85 -29.79 13.02
C GLY A 233 6.65 -29.46 14.29
N LEU A 234 6.63 -30.37 15.26
CA LEU A 234 7.32 -30.22 16.55
C LEU A 234 8.33 -31.35 16.75
N PHE A 235 9.47 -31.06 17.38
CA PHE A 235 10.39 -32.09 17.82
C PHE A 235 9.73 -32.98 18.88
N LYS A 236 9.78 -34.31 18.68
CA LYS A 236 9.10 -35.30 19.54
C LYS A 236 9.98 -35.81 20.68
N SER A 237 11.30 -35.81 20.46
CA SER A 237 12.24 -36.32 21.46
C SER A 237 13.62 -35.66 21.34
N GLN A 238 14.45 -35.83 22.38
CA GLN A 238 15.82 -35.30 22.38
C GLN A 238 16.70 -36.04 21.35
N GLU A 239 16.40 -37.30 21.06
CA GLU A 239 17.10 -38.09 20.05
C GLU A 239 16.85 -37.53 18.65
N GLU A 240 15.60 -37.11 18.35
CA GLU A 240 15.26 -36.45 17.10
C GLU A 240 16.04 -35.14 16.94
N ILE A 241 16.10 -34.31 17.99
CA ILE A 241 16.86 -33.06 17.99
C ILE A 241 18.35 -33.33 17.73
N SER A 242 18.93 -34.30 18.42
CA SER A 242 20.36 -34.61 18.30
C SER A 242 20.75 -35.20 16.93
N SER A 243 19.78 -35.83 16.25
CA SER A 243 19.97 -36.37 14.88
C SER A 243 19.54 -35.41 13.76
N TYR A 244 18.96 -34.26 14.10
CA TYR A 244 18.50 -33.27 13.14
C TYR A 244 19.70 -32.52 12.53
N GLY A 245 19.88 -32.69 11.22
CA GLY A 245 21.05 -32.19 10.52
C GLY A 245 21.05 -30.68 10.22
N VAL A 246 19.98 -29.97 10.60
CA VAL A 246 19.85 -28.53 10.38
C VAL A 246 20.04 -27.80 11.70
N ASP A 247 20.98 -26.86 11.78
CA ASP A 247 21.24 -26.03 12.94
C ASP A 247 20.22 -24.91 13.05
N GLN A 248 19.25 -25.05 13.97
CA GLN A 248 18.14 -24.13 14.10
C GLN A 248 18.39 -23.00 15.11
N ASP A 249 19.27 -23.23 16.10
CA ASP A 249 19.54 -22.29 17.18
C ASP A 249 20.89 -21.58 17.05
N GLY A 250 21.68 -21.88 16.00
CA GLY A 250 23.03 -21.37 15.81
C GLY A 250 24.07 -21.97 16.78
N GLN A 251 23.69 -23.06 17.52
CA GLN A 251 24.49 -23.74 18.53
C GLN A 251 24.43 -25.27 18.38
N ASN A 252 24.19 -25.76 17.16
CA ASN A 252 24.01 -27.19 16.85
C ASN A 252 22.84 -27.81 17.65
N ASN A 253 21.75 -27.09 17.80
CA ASN A 253 20.50 -27.52 18.43
C ASN A 253 20.63 -27.82 19.93
N THR A 254 21.65 -27.31 20.62
CA THR A 254 21.88 -27.62 22.03
C THR A 254 20.89 -26.91 22.95
N THR A 255 20.20 -25.87 22.50
CA THR A 255 19.21 -25.13 23.29
C THR A 255 17.78 -25.61 23.06
N LEU A 256 17.56 -26.52 22.09
CA LEU A 256 16.23 -27.02 21.75
C LEU A 256 15.76 -28.11 22.69
N ALA A 257 14.44 -28.18 22.88
CA ALA A 257 13.77 -29.18 23.69
C ALA A 257 12.61 -29.86 22.93
N PRO A 258 12.23 -31.10 23.31
CA PRO A 258 11.02 -31.72 22.75
C PRO A 258 9.80 -30.81 22.95
N GLY A 259 9.04 -30.60 21.87
CA GLY A 259 7.92 -29.67 21.82
C GLY A 259 8.25 -28.33 21.13
N ASP A 260 9.52 -28.03 20.88
CA ASP A 260 9.90 -26.88 20.07
C ASP A 260 9.49 -27.07 18.59
N ILE A 261 9.24 -25.96 17.89
CA ILE A 261 8.87 -25.98 16.48
C ILE A 261 10.10 -26.36 15.65
N LYS A 262 9.93 -27.33 14.74
CA LYS A 262 10.90 -27.67 13.73
C LYS A 262 10.61 -26.82 12.47
N TYR A 263 11.58 -26.06 11.99
CA TYR A 263 11.45 -25.21 10.82
C TYR A 263 12.06 -25.86 9.58
N VAL A 264 11.53 -25.49 8.41
CA VAL A 264 12.01 -25.94 7.10
C VAL A 264 13.21 -25.11 6.68
N ASP A 265 14.32 -25.75 6.34
CA ASP A 265 15.45 -25.16 5.67
C ASP A 265 15.06 -24.94 4.18
N GLN A 266 14.80 -23.67 3.83
CA GLN A 266 14.29 -23.31 2.49
C GLN A 266 15.37 -23.24 1.42
N ASN A 267 16.60 -22.94 1.84
CA ASN A 267 17.72 -22.75 0.92
C ASN A 267 18.69 -23.94 0.87
N GLY A 268 18.56 -24.91 1.81
CA GLY A 268 19.32 -26.14 1.84
C GLY A 268 20.75 -25.95 2.38
N ASP A 269 21.00 -24.94 3.19
CA ASP A 269 22.33 -24.65 3.73
C ASP A 269 22.59 -25.30 5.10
N ASN A 270 21.61 -26.07 5.62
CA ASN A 270 21.59 -26.75 6.92
C ASN A 270 21.61 -25.80 8.11
N LYS A 271 21.05 -24.61 7.97
CA LYS A 271 20.83 -23.63 9.05
C LYS A 271 19.45 -23.04 8.92
N ILE A 272 18.87 -22.59 10.04
CA ILE A 272 17.65 -21.78 10.02
C ILE A 272 18.02 -20.34 10.33
N ASP A 273 17.94 -19.49 9.32
CA ASP A 273 18.21 -18.06 9.46
C ASP A 273 17.20 -17.19 8.67
N ALA A 274 17.49 -15.89 8.52
CA ALA A 274 16.61 -14.97 7.81
C ALA A 274 16.34 -15.37 6.35
N ASN A 275 17.21 -16.21 5.78
CA ASN A 275 17.11 -16.68 4.39
C ASN A 275 16.08 -17.80 4.22
N ASP A 276 15.62 -18.43 5.31
CA ASP A 276 14.62 -19.49 5.28
C ASP A 276 13.20 -18.96 5.45
N ARG A 277 13.05 -17.65 5.54
CA ARG A 277 11.73 -17.05 5.60
C ARG A 277 11.03 -17.12 4.24
N ILE A 278 9.75 -17.39 4.28
CA ILE A 278 8.86 -17.36 3.12
C ILE A 278 7.80 -16.27 3.28
N TYR A 279 7.28 -15.79 2.16
CA TYR A 279 6.10 -14.95 2.17
C TYR A 279 4.85 -15.81 2.38
N VAL A 280 4.12 -15.52 3.44
CA VAL A 280 2.84 -16.18 3.71
C VAL A 280 1.78 -15.61 2.78
N LYS A 281 0.91 -16.47 2.27
CA LYS A 281 -0.13 -16.08 1.30
C LYS A 281 -1.14 -15.08 1.86
N ASN A 282 -1.33 -15.06 3.18
CA ASN A 282 -2.28 -14.17 3.83
C ASN A 282 -1.69 -12.78 4.01
N SER A 283 -2.49 -11.76 3.69
CA SER A 283 -2.16 -10.36 3.93
C SER A 283 -2.06 -10.07 5.44
N SER A 284 -1.26 -9.05 5.78
CA SER A 284 -1.24 -8.49 7.14
C SER A 284 -2.48 -7.63 7.43
N HIS A 285 -3.31 -7.39 6.42
CA HIS A 285 -4.55 -6.62 6.52
C HIS A 285 -5.71 -7.48 6.00
N PRO A 286 -6.92 -7.25 6.51
CA PRO A 286 -8.13 -7.87 5.99
C PRO A 286 -8.31 -7.59 4.50
N ASP A 287 -8.87 -8.56 3.77
CA ASP A 287 -9.12 -8.44 2.34
C ASP A 287 -10.37 -7.64 2.04
N MET A 288 -11.30 -7.54 2.99
CA MET A 288 -12.60 -6.92 2.81
C MET A 288 -13.07 -6.19 4.07
N ASP A 289 -13.61 -5.00 3.89
CA ASP A 289 -14.24 -4.18 4.92
C ASP A 289 -15.76 -4.15 4.72
N LEU A 290 -16.49 -4.31 5.83
CA LEU A 290 -17.95 -4.19 5.89
C LEU A 290 -18.35 -3.07 6.85
N GLY A 291 -19.19 -2.15 6.40
CA GLY A 291 -19.85 -1.17 7.24
C GLY A 291 -21.38 -1.31 7.14
N VAL A 292 -22.07 -1.30 8.26
CA VAL A 292 -23.55 -1.23 8.29
C VAL A 292 -23.98 -0.06 9.16
N ARG A 293 -24.71 0.88 8.56
CA ARG A 293 -25.24 2.04 9.25
C ARG A 293 -26.76 1.98 9.27
N ILE A 294 -27.35 2.13 10.44
CA ILE A 294 -28.79 2.12 10.67
C ILE A 294 -29.19 3.43 11.35
N ASN A 295 -30.07 4.19 10.70
CA ASN A 295 -30.65 5.41 11.26
C ASN A 295 -32.17 5.24 11.30
N LEU A 296 -32.75 5.38 12.48
CA LEU A 296 -34.18 5.24 12.72
C LEU A 296 -34.71 6.52 13.37
N SER A 297 -35.91 6.93 13.01
CA SER A 297 -36.60 8.08 13.62
C SER A 297 -38.09 7.85 13.75
N TYR A 298 -38.63 8.10 14.92
CA TYR A 298 -40.06 7.98 15.22
C TYR A 298 -40.50 9.02 16.25
N LYS A 299 -41.44 9.90 15.89
CA LYS A 299 -42.08 10.89 16.77
C LYS A 299 -41.09 11.71 17.65
N GLY A 300 -39.96 12.13 17.09
CA GLY A 300 -38.95 12.91 17.80
C GLY A 300 -37.82 12.06 18.45
N PHE A 301 -38.01 10.76 18.57
CA PHE A 301 -36.94 9.85 18.97
C PHE A 301 -36.09 9.45 17.75
N PHE A 302 -34.81 9.30 17.93
CA PHE A 302 -33.89 8.82 16.89
C PHE A 302 -32.89 7.83 17.48
N VAL A 303 -32.48 6.86 16.65
CA VAL A 303 -31.44 5.87 16.94
C VAL A 303 -30.50 5.85 15.75
N ASN A 304 -29.20 5.94 16.03
CA ASN A 304 -28.14 5.75 15.05
C ASN A 304 -27.24 4.60 15.53
N ALA A 305 -27.00 3.63 14.68
CA ALA A 305 -26.11 2.52 14.95
C ALA A 305 -25.15 2.34 13.78
N LEU A 306 -23.89 2.05 14.09
CA LEU A 306 -22.85 1.72 13.14
C LEU A 306 -22.19 0.40 13.55
N PHE A 307 -22.09 -0.52 12.62
CA PHE A 307 -21.38 -1.78 12.77
C PHE A 307 -20.26 -1.82 11.72
N GLN A 308 -19.11 -2.29 12.11
CA GLN A 308 -17.95 -2.49 11.24
C GLN A 308 -17.42 -3.91 11.43
N GLY A 309 -16.97 -4.51 10.33
CA GLY A 309 -16.33 -5.81 10.30
C GLY A 309 -15.25 -5.82 9.23
N GLU A 310 -14.22 -6.59 9.50
CA GLU A 310 -13.07 -6.80 8.62
C GLU A 310 -12.89 -8.30 8.45
N PHE A 311 -12.58 -8.77 7.22
CA PHE A 311 -12.49 -10.19 6.87
C PHE A 311 -11.23 -10.51 6.09
#